data_b94eb10f25396d0aaed8b6b51044eeff
#
_entry.id   b94eb10f25396d0aaed8b6b51044eeff
#
_cell.length_a   1.000
_cell.length_b   1.000
_cell.length_c   1.000
_cell.angle_alpha   90.00
_cell.angle_beta   90.00
_cell.angle_gamma   90.00
#
_symmetry.space_group_name_H-M   'P 1'
#
loop_
_entity.id
_entity.type
_entity.pdbx_description
1 polymer ?
#
loop_
_entity_poly.entity_id
_entity_poly.type
_entity_poly.pdbx_seq_one_letter_code
_entity_poly.pdbx_strand_id
1 'polypeptide(L)'
;MNNYLPTQYQEYIHLSRYSRWMPEEGRRETWSETVGRYYDFFEEHMKENYSFDINGTRAELEEATLNLEVMPSMRSLMTAGPALKRDNIAGYNCSYIAIDRITAFDEILYILMNGTGVGFSVERQYVQNLPVVADEFHPSDTTIVVADSRTG
;
A
#
# COMPACT_ATOMS: atom_id res chain seq x y z
N MET A 1 11.09 -4.12 30.07
CA MET A 1 10.59 -3.94 28.70
C MET A 1 10.76 -2.47 28.37
N ASN A 2 11.51 -2.14 27.33
CA ASN A 2 11.58 -0.75 26.87
C ASN A 2 10.22 -0.37 26.31
N ASN A 3 9.55 0.58 26.95
CA ASN A 3 8.31 1.12 26.44
C ASN A 3 8.67 2.24 25.45
N TYR A 4 8.82 1.87 24.16
CA TYR A 4 9.14 2.81 23.09
C TYR A 4 7.97 3.77 22.77
N LEU A 5 6.75 3.38 23.12
CA LEU A 5 5.56 4.20 22.91
C LEU A 5 5.22 4.91 24.22
N PRO A 6 5.41 6.25 24.32
CA PRO A 6 5.37 6.96 25.61
C PRO A 6 3.96 7.12 26.18
N THR A 7 2.91 6.90 25.39
CA THR A 7 1.53 7.08 25.86
C THR A 7 0.62 5.90 25.51
N GLN A 8 -0.37 5.63 26.34
CA GLN A 8 -1.40 4.61 26.07
C GLN A 8 -2.15 4.87 24.75
N TYR A 9 -2.28 6.13 24.34
CA TYR A 9 -2.90 6.49 23.06
C TYR A 9 -2.06 6.01 21.86
N GLN A 10 -0.74 6.18 21.92
CA GLN A 10 0.17 5.69 20.88
C GLN A 10 0.16 4.15 20.84
N GLU A 11 0.15 3.48 21.97
CA GLU A 11 0.00 2.01 22.03
C GLU A 11 -1.33 1.57 21.39
N TYR A 12 -2.43 2.23 21.71
CA TYR A 12 -3.73 1.94 21.13
C TYR A 12 -3.74 2.13 19.60
N ILE A 13 -3.19 3.24 19.10
CA ILE A 13 -3.09 3.51 17.65
C ILE A 13 -2.23 2.46 16.97
N HIS A 14 -1.07 2.12 17.53
CA HIS A 14 -0.22 1.06 17.00
C HIS A 14 -0.98 -0.27 16.92
N LEU A 15 -1.55 -0.73 18.02
CA LEU A 15 -2.26 -2.00 18.08
C LEU A 15 -3.48 -2.06 17.17
N SER A 16 -4.21 -0.96 17.03
CA SER A 16 -5.45 -0.92 16.23
C SER A 16 -5.21 -0.75 14.73
N ARG A 17 -4.11 -0.10 14.32
CA ARG A 17 -3.88 0.30 12.92
C ARG A 17 -2.70 -0.38 12.24
N TYR A 18 -1.60 -0.64 12.95
CA TYR A 18 -0.32 -1.05 12.34
C TYR A 18 0.11 -2.45 12.70
N SER A 19 -0.21 -2.89 13.91
CA SER A 19 0.18 -4.18 14.44
C SER A 19 -0.58 -5.32 13.76
N ARG A 20 0.12 -6.34 13.31
CA ARG A 20 -0.46 -7.54 12.73
C ARG A 20 -0.86 -8.54 13.80
N TRP A 21 -1.85 -9.35 13.49
CA TRP A 21 -2.23 -10.49 14.31
C TRP A 21 -1.25 -11.65 14.10
N MET A 22 -0.74 -12.22 15.18
CA MET A 22 0.14 -13.38 15.22
C MET A 22 -0.68 -14.59 15.70
N PRO A 23 -1.16 -15.45 14.79
CA PRO A 23 -2.08 -16.53 15.16
C PRO A 23 -1.47 -17.55 16.14
N GLU A 24 -0.18 -17.84 15.97
CA GLU A 24 0.52 -18.82 16.79
C GLU A 24 0.68 -18.36 18.25
N GLU A 25 0.77 -17.06 18.48
CA GLU A 25 0.94 -16.46 19.80
C GLU A 25 -0.37 -15.92 20.39
N GLY A 26 -1.44 -15.87 19.61
CA GLY A 26 -2.75 -15.36 20.04
C GLY A 26 -2.75 -13.88 20.41
N ARG A 27 -1.82 -13.10 19.87
CA ARG A 27 -1.66 -11.66 20.13
C ARG A 27 -1.34 -10.87 18.87
N ARG A 28 -1.30 -9.57 19.00
CA ARG A 28 -0.77 -8.67 17.97
C ARG A 28 0.73 -8.42 18.18
N GLU A 29 1.39 -8.00 17.09
CA GLU A 29 2.79 -7.55 17.12
C GLU A 29 3.00 -6.44 18.15
N THR A 30 4.14 -6.45 18.81
CA THR A 30 4.68 -5.32 19.55
C THR A 30 5.22 -4.25 18.60
N TRP A 31 5.53 -3.06 19.13
CA TRP A 31 6.15 -2.00 18.31
C TRP A 31 7.49 -2.44 17.70
N SER A 32 8.32 -3.10 18.50
CA SER A 32 9.60 -3.62 18.01
C SER A 32 9.44 -4.65 16.89
N GLU A 33 8.46 -5.55 16.98
CA GLU A 33 8.19 -6.53 15.94
C GLU A 33 7.66 -5.88 14.67
N THR A 34 6.83 -4.84 14.79
CA THR A 34 6.35 -4.08 13.63
C THR A 34 7.49 -3.37 12.91
N VAL A 35 8.40 -2.74 13.66
CA VAL A 35 9.57 -2.05 13.10
C VAL A 35 10.55 -3.06 12.49
N GLY A 36 10.86 -4.16 13.18
CA GLY A 36 11.70 -5.24 12.66
C GLY A 36 11.17 -5.79 11.32
N ARG A 37 9.87 -6.13 11.26
CA ARG A 37 9.21 -6.60 10.04
C ARG A 37 9.32 -5.59 8.88
N TYR A 38 9.23 -4.30 9.16
CA TYR A 38 9.39 -3.26 8.14
C TYR A 38 10.80 -3.29 7.55
N TYR A 39 11.83 -3.31 8.39
CA TYR A 39 13.21 -3.32 7.92
C TYR A 39 13.61 -4.66 7.28
N ASP A 40 13.13 -5.79 7.77
CA ASP A 40 13.32 -7.09 7.15
C ASP A 40 12.81 -7.11 5.71
N PHE A 41 11.59 -6.58 5.51
CA PHE A 41 11.01 -6.50 4.17
C PHE A 41 11.83 -5.63 3.23
N PHE A 42 12.23 -4.42 3.66
CA PHE A 42 12.98 -3.52 2.80
C PHE A 42 14.40 -3.99 2.53
N GLU A 43 15.05 -4.62 3.49
CA GLU A 43 16.36 -5.24 3.29
C GLU A 43 16.30 -6.32 2.21
N GLU A 44 15.36 -7.25 2.34
CA GLU A 44 15.12 -8.30 1.33
C GLU A 44 14.79 -7.68 -0.04
N HIS A 45 13.87 -6.74 -0.09
CA HIS A 45 13.42 -6.08 -1.32
C HIS A 45 14.55 -5.33 -2.04
N MET A 46 15.35 -4.57 -1.31
CA MET A 46 16.47 -3.82 -1.86
C MET A 46 17.58 -4.74 -2.37
N LYS A 47 17.84 -5.81 -1.66
CA LYS A 47 18.83 -6.81 -2.05
C LYS A 47 18.41 -7.56 -3.31
N GLU A 48 17.16 -8.01 -3.37
CA GLU A 48 16.63 -8.81 -4.48
C GLU A 48 16.47 -7.98 -5.78
N ASN A 49 15.97 -6.75 -5.68
CA ASN A 49 15.60 -5.98 -6.87
C ASN A 49 16.66 -4.97 -7.32
N TYR A 50 17.52 -4.53 -6.40
CA TYR A 50 18.48 -3.45 -6.67
C TYR A 50 19.93 -3.84 -6.37
N SER A 51 20.18 -5.05 -5.87
CA SER A 51 21.51 -5.49 -5.39
C SER A 51 22.12 -4.50 -4.38
N PHE A 52 21.28 -3.81 -3.62
CA PHE A 52 21.66 -2.81 -2.64
C PHE A 52 21.54 -3.38 -1.23
N ASP A 53 22.61 -3.25 -0.46
CA ASP A 53 22.71 -3.76 0.91
C ASP A 53 22.58 -2.60 1.91
N ILE A 54 21.60 -2.65 2.79
CA ILE A 54 21.34 -1.65 3.83
C ILE A 54 21.96 -2.02 5.18
N ASN A 55 22.67 -3.16 5.29
CA ASN A 55 23.20 -3.68 6.56
C ASN A 55 24.04 -2.65 7.33
N GLY A 56 24.79 -1.80 6.63
CA GLY A 56 25.62 -0.77 7.28
C GLY A 56 24.84 0.33 8.00
N THR A 57 23.60 0.57 7.62
CA THR A 57 22.75 1.64 8.17
C THR A 57 21.48 1.13 8.84
N ARG A 58 21.16 -0.15 8.67
CA ARG A 58 19.91 -0.75 9.18
C ARG A 58 19.75 -0.55 10.68
N ALA A 59 20.77 -0.88 11.47
CA ALA A 59 20.68 -0.81 12.93
C ALA A 59 20.40 0.62 13.42
N GLU A 60 21.05 1.62 12.82
CA GLU A 60 20.86 3.03 13.15
C GLU A 60 19.42 3.49 12.79
N LEU A 61 18.94 3.13 11.61
CA LEU A 61 17.59 3.48 11.15
C LEU A 61 16.50 2.79 11.98
N GLU A 62 16.70 1.53 12.33
CA GLU A 62 15.79 0.76 13.16
C GLU A 62 15.72 1.35 14.58
N GLU A 63 16.85 1.69 15.18
CA GLU A 63 16.92 2.33 16.49
C GLU A 63 16.24 3.70 16.49
N ALA A 64 16.51 4.54 15.49
CA ALA A 64 15.88 5.85 15.34
C ALA A 64 14.34 5.74 15.19
N THR A 65 13.88 4.70 14.47
CA THR A 65 12.44 4.43 14.32
C THR A 65 11.81 3.92 15.61
N LEU A 66 12.49 3.03 16.32
CA LEU A 66 12.04 2.52 17.61
C LEU A 66 11.87 3.65 18.62
N ASN A 67 12.81 4.58 18.65
CA ASN A 67 12.80 5.75 19.53
C ASN A 67 11.90 6.89 19.05
N LEU A 68 11.19 6.74 17.95
CA LEU A 68 10.31 7.76 17.35
C LEU A 68 11.04 9.04 16.89
N GLU A 69 12.33 8.97 16.64
CA GLU A 69 13.13 10.08 16.11
C GLU A 69 12.84 10.27 14.60
N VAL A 70 12.62 9.15 13.90
CA VAL A 70 12.18 9.10 12.50
C VAL A 70 10.93 8.22 12.40
N MET A 71 10.00 8.59 11.55
CA MET A 71 8.83 7.78 11.26
C MET A 71 8.76 7.48 9.76
N PRO A 72 8.86 6.20 9.35
CA PRO A 72 8.60 5.81 7.98
C PRO A 72 7.15 6.09 7.59
N SER A 73 6.83 5.95 6.31
CA SER A 73 5.43 5.99 5.87
C SER A 73 4.61 4.99 6.68
N MET A 74 3.57 5.49 7.37
CA MET A 74 2.69 4.66 8.18
C MET A 74 2.00 3.58 7.34
N ARG A 75 1.70 3.87 6.09
CA ARG A 75 1.13 2.90 5.17
C ARG A 75 2.12 1.78 4.85
N SER A 76 3.37 2.13 4.54
CA SER A 76 4.42 1.14 4.31
C SER A 76 4.71 0.31 5.56
N LEU A 77 4.71 0.93 6.74
CA LEU A 77 4.86 0.22 8.02
C LEU A 77 3.76 -0.83 8.23
N MET A 78 2.51 -0.48 7.89
CA MET A 78 1.37 -1.38 7.99
C MET A 78 1.44 -2.52 6.96
N THR A 79 1.85 -2.22 5.72
CA THR A 79 1.76 -3.14 4.57
C THR A 79 3.05 -3.89 4.25
N ALA A 80 4.20 -3.52 4.84
CA ALA A 80 5.49 -4.19 4.64
C ALA A 80 5.37 -5.71 4.86
N GLY A 81 5.78 -6.50 3.87
CA GLY A 81 5.63 -7.95 3.82
C GLY A 81 4.72 -8.39 2.67
N PRO A 82 3.82 -9.38 2.86
CA PRO A 82 3.06 -10.02 1.77
C PRO A 82 2.26 -9.06 0.89
N ALA A 83 1.72 -7.98 1.47
CA ALA A 83 0.94 -7.00 0.70
C ALA A 83 1.83 -6.23 -0.29
N LEU A 84 2.96 -5.68 0.16
CA LEU A 84 3.91 -4.97 -0.70
C LEU A 84 4.63 -5.92 -1.67
N LYS A 85 4.91 -7.17 -1.28
CA LYS A 85 5.46 -8.18 -2.21
C LYS A 85 4.51 -8.46 -3.38
N ARG A 86 3.20 -8.42 -3.13
CA ARG A 86 2.19 -8.64 -4.16
C ARG A 86 2.04 -7.43 -5.08
N ASP A 87 1.96 -6.23 -4.52
CA ASP A 87 1.81 -4.99 -5.29
C ASP A 87 2.28 -3.78 -4.48
N ASN A 88 3.18 -2.99 -5.06
CA ASN A 88 3.73 -1.79 -4.44
C ASN A 88 2.68 -0.69 -4.21
N ILE A 89 1.56 -0.70 -4.94
CA ILE A 89 0.45 0.24 -4.76
C ILE A 89 -0.07 0.21 -3.32
N ALA A 90 -0.04 -0.96 -2.67
CA ALA A 90 -0.45 -1.10 -1.28
C ALA A 90 0.33 -0.21 -0.29
N GLY A 91 1.51 0.28 -0.67
CA GLY A 91 2.36 1.18 0.14
C GLY A 91 1.97 2.66 0.05
N TYR A 92 1.09 3.04 -0.86
CA TYR A 92 0.70 4.44 -1.09
C TYR A 92 -0.64 4.77 -0.43
N ASN A 93 -0.76 5.96 0.16
CA ASN A 93 -2.01 6.44 0.73
C ASN A 93 -2.93 7.04 -0.32
N CYS A 94 -2.37 7.81 -1.25
CA CYS A 94 -3.10 8.59 -2.24
C CYS A 94 -2.39 8.54 -3.58
N SER A 95 -3.20 8.67 -4.62
CA SER A 95 -2.77 8.79 -6.01
C SER A 95 -3.65 9.80 -6.75
N TYR A 96 -3.25 10.15 -7.95
CA TYR A 96 -4.01 11.03 -8.83
C TYR A 96 -3.96 10.50 -10.26
N ILE A 97 -5.07 10.64 -10.99
CA ILE A 97 -5.18 10.27 -12.40
C ILE A 97 -6.04 11.29 -13.15
N ALA A 98 -5.65 11.61 -14.38
CA ALA A 98 -6.48 12.36 -15.30
C ALA A 98 -7.39 11.41 -16.09
N ILE A 99 -8.67 11.78 -16.27
CA ILE A 99 -9.61 10.98 -17.06
C ILE A 99 -9.49 11.40 -18.54
N ASP A 100 -8.45 10.90 -19.19
CA ASP A 100 -8.11 11.20 -20.59
C ASP A 100 -8.23 9.98 -21.53
N ARG A 101 -8.52 8.81 -20.99
CA ARG A 101 -8.65 7.53 -21.71
C ARG A 101 -9.62 6.60 -20.95
N ILE A 102 -10.20 5.65 -21.68
CA ILE A 102 -11.17 4.69 -21.09
C ILE A 102 -10.51 3.85 -20.00
N THR A 103 -9.26 3.41 -20.21
CA THR A 103 -8.53 2.59 -19.22
C THR A 103 -8.29 3.30 -17.89
N ALA A 104 -8.44 4.62 -17.82
CA ALA A 104 -8.33 5.35 -16.56
C ALA A 104 -9.35 4.88 -15.50
N PHE A 105 -10.53 4.42 -15.92
CA PHE A 105 -11.54 3.87 -15.02
C PHE A 105 -11.10 2.55 -14.40
N ASP A 106 -10.49 1.67 -15.19
CA ASP A 106 -9.96 0.39 -14.72
C ASP A 106 -8.78 0.61 -13.78
N GLU A 107 -7.90 1.54 -14.12
CA GLU A 107 -6.75 1.92 -13.29
C GLU A 107 -7.19 2.48 -11.95
N ILE A 108 -8.22 3.34 -11.92
CA ILE A 108 -8.81 3.87 -10.67
C ILE A 108 -9.34 2.72 -9.81
N LEU A 109 -10.12 1.83 -10.40
CA LEU A 109 -10.69 0.70 -9.69
C LEU A 109 -9.59 -0.20 -9.10
N TYR A 110 -8.59 -0.53 -9.91
CA TYR A 110 -7.46 -1.34 -9.47
C TYR A 110 -6.70 -0.71 -8.29
N ILE A 111 -6.42 0.60 -8.35
CA ILE A 111 -5.74 1.33 -7.27
C ILE A 111 -6.59 1.33 -5.99
N LEU A 112 -7.91 1.59 -6.12
CA LEU A 112 -8.84 1.56 -4.98
C LEU A 112 -8.91 0.17 -4.34
N MET A 113 -8.90 -0.90 -5.13
CA MET A 113 -8.90 -2.29 -4.64
C MET A 113 -7.64 -2.62 -3.84
N ASN A 114 -6.52 -1.95 -4.11
CA ASN A 114 -5.29 -2.05 -3.32
C ASN A 114 -5.31 -1.18 -2.04
N GLY A 115 -6.41 -0.45 -1.81
CA GLY A 115 -6.62 0.36 -0.61
C GLY A 115 -6.01 1.76 -0.67
N THR A 116 -5.53 2.20 -1.83
CA THR A 116 -5.01 3.54 -2.07
C THR A 116 -6.14 4.46 -2.51
N GLY A 117 -6.26 5.65 -1.92
CA GLY A 117 -7.22 6.66 -2.35
C GLY A 117 -6.83 7.24 -3.73
N VAL A 118 -7.83 7.51 -4.57
CA VAL A 118 -7.59 8.08 -5.91
C VAL A 118 -8.35 9.40 -6.04
N GLY A 119 -7.58 10.49 -6.26
CA GLY A 119 -8.11 11.73 -6.80
C GLY A 119 -8.12 11.67 -8.34
N PHE A 120 -9.12 12.24 -8.98
CA PHE A 120 -9.17 12.27 -10.42
C PHE A 120 -9.58 13.65 -10.96
N SER A 121 -9.13 13.96 -12.17
CA SER A 121 -9.52 15.19 -12.87
C SER A 121 -10.43 14.85 -14.05
N VAL A 122 -11.53 15.59 -14.13
CA VAL A 122 -12.48 15.58 -15.25
C VAL A 122 -12.48 16.93 -15.99
N GLU A 123 -11.36 17.63 -15.94
CA GLU A 123 -11.21 18.90 -16.66
C GLU A 123 -11.35 18.69 -18.18
N ARG A 124 -11.88 19.70 -18.86
CA ARG A 124 -12.19 19.63 -20.30
C ARG A 124 -11.00 19.15 -21.13
N GLN A 125 -9.78 19.61 -20.80
CA GLN A 125 -8.55 19.23 -21.50
C GLN A 125 -8.24 17.72 -21.48
N TYR A 126 -8.75 17.00 -20.48
CA TYR A 126 -8.60 15.55 -20.37
C TYR A 126 -9.80 14.82 -20.99
N VAL A 127 -11.01 15.17 -20.56
CA VAL A 127 -12.25 14.49 -20.95
C VAL A 127 -12.51 14.58 -22.47
N GLN A 128 -12.07 15.66 -23.14
CA GLN A 128 -12.17 15.79 -24.59
C GLN A 128 -11.42 14.71 -25.38
N ASN A 129 -10.48 14.00 -24.75
CA ASN A 129 -9.74 12.90 -25.37
C ASN A 129 -10.50 11.57 -25.31
N LEU A 130 -11.58 11.51 -24.54
CA LEU A 130 -12.41 10.31 -24.45
C LEU A 130 -13.21 10.13 -25.75
N PRO A 131 -13.49 8.88 -26.15
CA PRO A 131 -14.39 8.62 -27.26
C PRO A 131 -15.79 9.13 -26.95
N VAL A 132 -16.51 9.51 -28.00
CA VAL A 132 -17.91 9.93 -27.88
C VAL A 132 -18.74 8.73 -27.46
N VAL A 133 -19.58 8.94 -26.44
CA VAL A 133 -20.56 7.92 -26.02
C VAL A 133 -21.58 7.72 -27.11
N ALA A 134 -21.90 6.48 -27.45
CA ALA A 134 -22.92 6.16 -28.44
C ALA A 134 -24.31 6.64 -27.98
N ASP A 135 -25.05 7.24 -28.89
CA ASP A 135 -26.42 7.71 -28.62
C ASP A 135 -27.39 6.55 -28.39
N GLU A 136 -27.09 5.39 -28.99
CA GLU A 136 -27.90 4.17 -28.83
C GLU A 136 -26.98 2.99 -28.48
N PHE A 137 -27.48 2.13 -27.59
CA PHE A 137 -26.81 0.90 -27.21
C PHE A 137 -27.37 -0.28 -28.02
N HIS A 138 -26.52 -0.97 -28.73
CA HIS A 138 -26.86 -2.17 -29.47
C HIS A 138 -26.40 -3.43 -28.74
N PRO A 139 -27.16 -4.55 -28.87
CA PRO A 139 -26.66 -5.85 -28.41
C PRO A 139 -25.29 -6.15 -29.00
N SER A 140 -24.40 -6.71 -28.21
CA SER A 140 -23.04 -7.08 -28.60
C SER A 140 -22.83 -8.57 -28.40
N ASP A 141 -22.11 -9.19 -29.31
CA ASP A 141 -21.64 -10.59 -29.18
C ASP A 141 -20.37 -10.70 -28.31
N THR A 142 -19.96 -9.59 -27.66
CA THR A 142 -18.79 -9.54 -26.81
C THR A 142 -18.99 -10.40 -25.56
N THR A 143 -18.09 -11.35 -25.38
CA THR A 143 -18.03 -12.17 -24.16
C THR A 143 -16.96 -11.61 -23.24
N ILE A 144 -17.36 -11.28 -22.01
CA ILE A 144 -16.42 -10.90 -20.95
C ILE A 144 -16.12 -12.16 -20.14
N VAL A 145 -14.85 -12.55 -20.13
CA VAL A 145 -14.36 -13.66 -19.30
C VAL A 145 -13.75 -13.07 -18.05
N VAL A 146 -14.38 -13.35 -16.90
CA VAL A 146 -13.89 -12.91 -15.60
C VAL A 146 -13.04 -14.04 -15.02
N ALA A 147 -11.81 -13.72 -14.59
CA ALA A 147 -10.94 -14.68 -13.95
C ALA A 147 -11.48 -15.05 -12.54
N ASP A 148 -11.37 -16.32 -12.17
CA ASP A 148 -11.70 -16.76 -10.80
C ASP A 148 -10.57 -16.34 -9.84
N SER A 149 -10.49 -15.03 -9.59
CA SER A 149 -9.50 -14.42 -8.73
C SER A 149 -10.09 -13.22 -7.99
N ARG A 150 -9.35 -12.68 -7.03
CA ARG A 150 -9.76 -11.50 -6.27
C ARG A 150 -9.96 -10.23 -7.13
N THR A 151 -9.27 -10.18 -8.25
CA THR A 151 -9.23 -9.04 -9.19
C THR A 151 -9.93 -9.33 -10.51
N GLY A 152 -10.41 -10.54 -10.69
CA GLY A 152 -11.14 -11.02 -11.86
C GLY A 152 -12.61 -10.73 -11.83
#